data_09ac58c3957675b628ee9aaadd19236e
#
_entry.id   09ac58c3957675b628ee9aaadd19236e
#
_cell.length_a   1.000
_cell.length_b   1.000
_cell.length_c   1.000
_cell.angle_alpha   90.00
_cell.angle_beta   90.00
_cell.angle_gamma   90.00
#
_symmetry.space_group_name_H-M   'P 1'
#
loop_
_entity.id
_entity.type
_entity.pdbx_description
1 polymer ?
#
loop_
_entity_poly.entity_id
_entity_poly.type
_entity_poly.pdbx_seq_one_letter_code
_entity_poly.pdbx_strand_id
1 'polypeptide(L)'
;MASTPTTEHELDNARAQAILRELLRDESVTVSDVVDESQRRARLETAFETRTLTRVAAKEPEKLPDPPRDLTAMLWELPAKPSDPFVDEPRTIIEEPLSGAITDCPACLGKGECPCDKCGGTTRVPCESCQGVGHVDDGKGATKLCRFCNGEKFKACTTCKLGTIPCKPCKSSGKTFTIQRVAISWLTHKESTIVALAPPEVPINGERFALALAARNEKGPLGEEHLRELDAPLRLAAQRLINEHPLPDNGRIRSQTLLVETTPVYLVTYQRKGKEHTVRFIGTPPRPLGLETPASFGVLYSAARAAA
;
A
#
# COMPACT_ATOMS: atom_id res chain seq x y z
N MET A 1 -14.92 -30.48 -16.33
CA MET A 1 -13.79 -30.35 -17.29
C MET A 1 -13.87 -28.95 -17.88
N ALA A 2 -13.21 -28.02 -17.26
CA ALA A 2 -13.11 -26.65 -17.77
C ALA A 2 -11.91 -26.66 -18.75
N SER A 3 -12.18 -26.46 -20.02
CA SER A 3 -11.18 -26.24 -21.05
C SER A 3 -10.39 -25.01 -20.67
N THR A 4 -9.11 -25.18 -20.44
CA THR A 4 -8.16 -24.06 -20.34
C THR A 4 -8.35 -23.22 -21.60
N PRO A 5 -8.61 -21.92 -21.52
CA PRO A 5 -8.65 -21.09 -22.71
C PRO A 5 -7.25 -21.12 -23.32
N THR A 6 -7.13 -21.73 -24.49
CA THR A 6 -5.94 -21.63 -25.34
C THR A 6 -5.79 -20.15 -25.64
N THR A 7 -4.86 -19.50 -25.00
CA THR A 7 -4.64 -18.07 -25.18
C THR A 7 -4.14 -17.85 -26.61
N GLU A 8 -4.83 -17.02 -27.39
CA GLU A 8 -4.48 -16.56 -28.76
C GLU A 8 -3.04 -15.97 -28.85
N HIS A 9 -2.27 -16.05 -27.78
CA HIS A 9 -0.96 -15.41 -27.61
C HIS A 9 0.21 -16.39 -27.51
N GLU A 10 -0.05 -17.71 -27.47
CA GLU A 10 1.01 -18.71 -27.38
C GLU A 10 1.68 -18.91 -28.76
N LEU A 11 3.02 -18.93 -28.80
CA LEU A 11 3.78 -19.17 -30.01
C LEU A 11 3.98 -20.68 -30.18
N ASP A 12 3.27 -21.28 -31.12
CA ASP A 12 3.48 -22.67 -31.53
C ASP A 12 4.42 -22.77 -32.73
N ASN A 13 4.76 -24.03 -33.10
CA ASN A 13 5.65 -24.31 -34.22
C ASN A 13 5.10 -23.77 -35.55
N ALA A 14 3.80 -23.87 -35.79
CA ALA A 14 3.19 -23.43 -37.06
C ALA A 14 3.24 -21.89 -37.20
N ARG A 15 2.94 -21.20 -36.14
CA ARG A 15 2.97 -19.74 -36.08
C ARG A 15 4.41 -19.21 -36.17
N ALA A 16 5.34 -19.82 -35.44
CA ALA A 16 6.76 -19.46 -35.50
C ALA A 16 7.31 -19.67 -36.92
N GLN A 17 6.95 -20.79 -37.57
CA GLN A 17 7.36 -21.10 -38.95
C GLN A 17 6.80 -20.07 -39.94
N ALA A 18 5.53 -19.71 -39.83
CA ALA A 18 4.91 -18.71 -40.70
C ALA A 18 5.65 -17.37 -40.60
N ILE A 19 5.94 -16.90 -39.38
CA ILE A 19 6.67 -15.65 -39.12
C ILE A 19 8.07 -15.71 -39.71
N LEU A 20 8.81 -16.80 -39.49
CA LEU A 20 10.18 -16.96 -39.98
C LEU A 20 10.26 -17.05 -41.52
N ARG A 21 9.32 -17.74 -42.19
CA ARG A 21 9.24 -17.79 -43.64
C ARG A 21 9.04 -16.42 -44.26
N GLU A 22 8.15 -15.63 -43.70
CA GLU A 22 7.89 -14.25 -44.12
C GLU A 22 9.10 -13.38 -43.95
N LEU A 23 9.71 -13.37 -42.74
CA LEU A 23 10.87 -12.55 -42.43
C LEU A 23 12.11 -12.90 -43.25
N LEU A 24 12.40 -14.18 -43.39
CA LEU A 24 13.59 -14.68 -44.10
C LEU A 24 13.36 -14.76 -45.60
N ARG A 25 12.12 -14.55 -46.07
CA ARG A 25 11.66 -14.75 -47.46
C ARG A 25 12.11 -16.10 -48.03
N ASP A 26 11.91 -17.16 -47.24
CA ASP A 26 12.40 -18.50 -47.53
C ASP A 26 11.38 -19.55 -47.09
N GLU A 27 10.69 -20.11 -48.06
CA GLU A 27 9.65 -21.14 -47.85
C GLU A 27 10.25 -22.51 -47.38
N SER A 28 11.56 -22.69 -47.50
CA SER A 28 12.23 -23.90 -47.03
C SER A 28 12.43 -23.97 -45.52
N VAL A 29 12.11 -22.90 -44.80
CA VAL A 29 12.22 -22.84 -43.34
C VAL A 29 11.23 -23.84 -42.71
N THR A 30 11.75 -24.68 -41.83
CA THR A 30 10.96 -25.60 -41.00
C THR A 30 11.32 -25.43 -39.52
N VAL A 31 10.34 -25.19 -38.67
CA VAL A 31 10.54 -25.12 -37.22
C VAL A 31 10.49 -26.52 -36.63
N SER A 32 11.54 -26.88 -35.90
CA SER A 32 11.65 -28.16 -35.21
C SER A 32 11.16 -28.13 -33.78
N ASP A 33 11.39 -27.01 -33.09
CA ASP A 33 11.04 -26.89 -31.67
C ASP A 33 10.77 -25.44 -31.25
N VAL A 34 9.86 -25.26 -30.27
CA VAL A 34 9.57 -24.00 -29.60
C VAL A 34 9.58 -24.24 -28.10
N VAL A 35 10.55 -23.67 -27.41
CA VAL A 35 10.70 -23.79 -25.95
C VAL A 35 10.24 -22.49 -25.28
N ASP A 36 9.36 -22.60 -24.30
CA ASP A 36 8.91 -21.46 -23.49
C ASP A 36 9.97 -21.11 -22.44
N GLU A 37 10.59 -19.94 -22.60
CA GLU A 37 11.55 -19.33 -21.68
C GLU A 37 10.96 -18.08 -21.03
N SER A 38 9.65 -17.96 -20.95
CA SER A 38 8.96 -16.75 -20.48
C SER A 38 9.30 -16.41 -19.03
N GLN A 39 9.47 -15.11 -18.78
CA GLN A 39 9.53 -14.64 -17.40
C GLN A 39 8.14 -14.67 -16.80
N ARG A 40 8.03 -15.29 -15.63
CA ARG A 40 6.79 -15.33 -14.85
C ARG A 40 6.99 -14.70 -13.47
N ARG A 41 6.04 -13.87 -13.06
CA ARG A 41 5.99 -13.26 -11.75
C ARG A 41 4.62 -13.50 -11.11
N ALA A 42 4.61 -14.00 -9.89
CA ALA A 42 3.41 -14.05 -9.08
C ALA A 42 3.21 -12.70 -8.37
N ARG A 43 2.01 -12.13 -8.43
CA ARG A 43 1.60 -10.92 -7.73
C ARG A 43 0.40 -11.23 -6.84
N LEU A 44 0.57 -11.02 -5.54
CA LEU A 44 -0.51 -11.13 -4.56
C LEU A 44 -1.06 -9.73 -4.28
N GLU A 45 -2.35 -9.56 -4.48
CA GLU A 45 -3.10 -8.38 -4.07
C GLU A 45 -3.97 -8.74 -2.87
N THR A 46 -3.80 -8.02 -1.77
CA THR A 46 -4.53 -8.26 -0.52
C THR A 46 -5.30 -7.02 -0.13
N ALA A 47 -6.60 -7.16 0.04
CA ALA A 47 -7.46 -6.13 0.59
C ALA A 47 -7.61 -6.34 2.09
N PHE A 48 -7.24 -5.33 2.87
CA PHE A 48 -7.33 -5.29 4.32
C PHE A 48 -8.46 -4.41 4.79
N GLU A 49 -8.98 -4.75 5.95
CA GLU A 49 -9.80 -3.87 6.75
C GLU A 49 -9.14 -3.70 8.11
N THR A 50 -8.91 -2.46 8.53
CA THR A 50 -8.42 -2.15 9.87
C THR A 50 -9.49 -1.40 10.65
N ARG A 51 -9.60 -1.70 11.95
CA ARG A 51 -10.55 -1.03 12.85
C ARG A 51 -9.81 -0.53 14.08
N THR A 52 -9.90 0.76 14.33
CA THR A 52 -9.28 1.40 15.50
C THR A 52 -10.36 1.97 16.39
N LEU A 53 -10.36 1.53 17.63
CA LEU A 53 -11.26 2.03 18.68
C LEU A 53 -10.55 3.13 19.44
N THR A 54 -11.19 4.28 19.55
CA THR A 54 -10.70 5.43 20.33
C THR A 54 -11.82 6.01 21.17
N ARG A 55 -11.47 6.74 22.23
CA ARG A 55 -12.42 7.55 23.00
C ARG A 55 -12.27 9.02 22.60
N VAL A 56 -13.40 9.65 22.36
CA VAL A 56 -13.45 11.08 21.97
C VAL A 56 -14.38 11.84 22.89
N ALA A 57 -14.02 13.09 23.15
CA ALA A 57 -14.90 13.98 23.91
C ALA A 57 -16.21 14.22 23.14
N ALA A 58 -17.32 14.17 23.83
CA ALA A 58 -18.64 14.44 23.28
C ALA A 58 -19.45 15.33 24.24
N LYS A 59 -20.59 15.81 23.75
CA LYS A 59 -21.52 16.52 24.61
C LYS A 59 -22.23 15.51 25.52
N GLU A 60 -22.19 15.77 26.83
CA GLU A 60 -22.89 14.95 27.81
C GLU A 60 -24.42 14.98 27.54
N PRO A 61 -25.07 13.82 27.43
CA PRO A 61 -26.53 13.77 27.25
C PRO A 61 -27.23 14.08 28.57
N GLU A 62 -28.53 14.38 28.51
CA GLU A 62 -29.35 14.62 29.71
C GLU A 62 -29.43 13.38 30.62
N LYS A 63 -29.38 12.19 30.01
CA LYS A 63 -29.39 10.92 30.72
C LYS A 63 -28.25 10.04 30.22
N LEU A 64 -27.37 9.61 31.11
CA LEU A 64 -26.32 8.67 30.82
C LEU A 64 -26.88 7.26 30.54
N PRO A 65 -26.33 6.51 29.59
CA PRO A 65 -26.68 5.11 29.40
C PRO A 65 -26.17 4.28 30.58
N ASP A 66 -27.02 3.34 31.03
CA ASP A 66 -26.70 2.42 32.13
C ASP A 66 -27.13 0.98 31.78
N PRO A 67 -26.21 0.02 31.64
CA PRO A 67 -24.76 0.24 31.49
C PRO A 67 -24.38 0.86 30.15
N PRO A 68 -23.23 1.55 30.08
CA PRO A 68 -22.74 2.06 28.80
C PRO A 68 -22.36 0.90 27.86
N ARG A 69 -22.70 1.06 26.57
CA ARG A 69 -22.39 0.04 25.55
C ARG A 69 -20.90 0.00 25.30
N ASP A 70 -20.28 -1.19 25.34
CA ASP A 70 -18.87 -1.36 25.00
C ASP A 70 -18.72 -1.95 23.60
N LEU A 71 -18.05 -1.21 22.72
CA LEU A 71 -17.77 -1.63 21.36
C LEU A 71 -16.56 -2.56 21.24
N THR A 72 -15.77 -2.76 22.29
CA THR A 72 -14.56 -3.59 22.23
C THR A 72 -14.88 -5.01 21.78
N ALA A 73 -15.91 -5.61 22.39
CA ALA A 73 -16.36 -6.97 22.05
C ALA A 73 -17.05 -7.06 20.68
N MET A 74 -17.62 -5.95 20.19
CA MET A 74 -18.41 -5.90 18.96
C MET A 74 -17.67 -5.25 17.80
N LEU A 75 -16.38 -4.97 17.96
CA LEU A 75 -15.61 -4.15 17.02
C LEU A 75 -15.74 -4.64 15.57
N TRP A 76 -15.69 -5.95 15.37
CA TRP A 76 -15.77 -6.58 14.06
C TRP A 76 -17.17 -6.87 13.55
N GLU A 77 -18.19 -6.75 14.40
CA GLU A 77 -19.61 -6.96 14.07
C GLU A 77 -20.26 -5.69 13.53
N LEU A 78 -19.64 -4.52 13.76
CA LEU A 78 -20.16 -3.26 13.26
C LEU A 78 -20.30 -3.30 11.73
N PRO A 79 -21.46 -2.92 11.18
CA PRO A 79 -21.68 -2.95 9.74
C PRO A 79 -20.81 -1.89 9.06
N ALA A 80 -19.90 -2.35 8.22
CA ALA A 80 -19.12 -1.51 7.32
C ALA A 80 -18.79 -2.31 6.08
N LYS A 81 -19.16 -1.78 4.94
CA LYS A 81 -18.94 -2.44 3.66
C LYS A 81 -18.25 -1.47 2.71
N PRO A 82 -17.03 -1.77 2.24
CA PRO A 82 -16.41 -1.01 1.18
C PRO A 82 -17.17 -1.21 -0.14
N SER A 83 -17.04 -0.28 -1.05
CA SER A 83 -17.65 -0.37 -2.38
C SER A 83 -16.95 -1.43 -3.24
N ASP A 84 -15.63 -1.47 -3.19
CA ASP A 84 -14.79 -2.43 -3.91
C ASP A 84 -13.69 -2.97 -2.97
N PRO A 85 -13.44 -4.30 -2.94
CA PRO A 85 -12.44 -4.90 -2.06
C PRO A 85 -10.99 -4.52 -2.38
N PHE A 86 -10.69 -4.02 -3.58
CA PHE A 86 -9.32 -3.68 -4.00
C PHE A 86 -9.12 -2.18 -4.29
N VAL A 87 -10.03 -1.34 -3.82
CA VAL A 87 -9.91 0.12 -3.88
C VAL A 87 -9.71 0.67 -2.48
N ASP A 88 -8.71 1.54 -2.32
CA ASP A 88 -8.52 2.28 -1.08
C ASP A 88 -9.65 3.29 -0.92
N GLU A 89 -10.35 3.20 0.20
CA GLU A 89 -11.48 4.08 0.49
C GLU A 89 -11.16 5.06 1.61
N PRO A 90 -11.86 6.22 1.63
CA PRO A 90 -11.75 7.13 2.75
C PRO A 90 -12.19 6.44 4.04
N ARG A 91 -11.57 6.86 5.12
CA ARG A 91 -11.83 6.33 6.46
C ARG A 91 -13.28 6.55 6.86
N THR A 92 -13.99 5.48 7.14
CA THR A 92 -15.34 5.53 7.73
C THR A 92 -15.24 5.67 9.25
N ILE A 93 -16.01 6.60 9.81
CA ILE A 93 -16.07 6.85 11.26
C ILE A 93 -17.45 6.51 11.77
N ILE A 94 -17.50 5.65 12.81
CA ILE A 94 -18.71 5.31 13.53
C ILE A 94 -18.55 5.82 14.96
N GLU A 95 -19.46 6.66 15.41
CA GLU A 95 -19.55 7.13 16.78
C GLU A 95 -20.73 6.45 17.48
N GLU A 96 -20.49 5.89 18.66
CA GLU A 96 -21.53 5.20 19.43
C GLU A 96 -21.92 6.04 20.67
N PRO A 97 -23.02 6.82 20.60
CA PRO A 97 -23.46 7.65 21.71
C PRO A 97 -23.79 6.87 22.99
N LEU A 98 -24.29 5.65 22.84
CA LEU A 98 -24.64 4.81 23.98
C LEU A 98 -23.43 4.20 24.70
N SER A 99 -22.22 4.35 24.14
CA SER A 99 -20.96 3.99 24.80
C SER A 99 -20.44 5.05 25.76
N GLY A 100 -21.21 6.14 25.95
CA GLY A 100 -20.81 7.33 26.68
C GLY A 100 -20.53 7.06 28.15
N ALA A 101 -19.42 7.58 28.63
CA ALA A 101 -19.00 7.50 30.01
C ALA A 101 -18.25 8.76 30.46
N ILE A 102 -18.35 9.07 31.74
CA ILE A 102 -17.51 10.13 32.34
C ILE A 102 -16.15 9.50 32.65
N THR A 103 -15.12 10.04 32.04
CA THR A 103 -13.74 9.57 32.17
C THR A 103 -12.79 10.70 32.57
N ASP A 104 -11.56 10.38 32.91
CA ASP A 104 -10.54 11.40 33.10
C ASP A 104 -10.32 12.17 31.81
N CYS A 105 -10.21 13.49 31.94
CA CYS A 105 -9.96 14.36 30.79
C CYS A 105 -8.60 14.02 30.16
N PRO A 106 -8.54 13.62 28.89
CA PRO A 106 -7.29 13.21 28.25
C PRO A 106 -6.29 14.37 28.10
N ALA A 107 -6.77 15.62 28.06
CA ALA A 107 -5.91 16.79 27.92
C ALA A 107 -5.12 17.11 29.20
N CYS A 108 -5.68 16.82 30.38
CA CYS A 108 -5.03 17.09 31.67
C CYS A 108 -4.82 15.84 32.52
N LEU A 109 -5.13 14.66 31.99
CA LEU A 109 -5.00 13.37 32.67
C LEU A 109 -5.71 13.35 34.04
N GLY A 110 -6.90 13.94 34.10
CA GLY A 110 -7.71 14.01 35.31
C GLY A 110 -7.35 15.14 36.29
N LYS A 111 -6.30 15.91 36.04
CA LYS A 111 -5.78 16.94 36.97
C LYS A 111 -6.62 18.24 37.00
N GLY A 112 -7.41 18.49 35.99
CA GLY A 112 -8.14 19.77 35.85
C GLY A 112 -7.29 20.95 35.37
N GLU A 113 -5.99 20.80 35.34
CA GLU A 113 -5.01 21.83 34.97
C GLU A 113 -4.00 21.30 33.97
N CYS A 114 -3.54 22.13 33.05
CA CYS A 114 -2.50 21.82 32.07
C CYS A 114 -1.25 22.69 32.31
N PRO A 115 -0.04 22.24 31.93
CA PRO A 115 1.13 23.11 31.92
C PRO A 115 0.86 24.40 31.14
N CYS A 116 1.34 25.50 31.61
CA CYS A 116 1.15 26.77 30.95
C CYS A 116 1.94 26.82 29.63
N ASP A 117 1.27 27.05 28.52
CA ASP A 117 1.87 27.09 27.19
C ASP A 117 2.98 28.13 27.05
N LYS A 118 2.87 29.27 27.82
CA LYS A 118 3.83 30.37 27.75
C LYS A 118 5.15 30.06 28.44
N CYS A 119 5.13 29.36 29.57
CA CYS A 119 6.35 29.06 30.36
C CYS A 119 6.68 27.58 30.45
N GLY A 120 5.90 26.70 29.79
CA GLY A 120 6.12 25.25 29.83
C GLY A 120 6.07 24.65 31.24
N GLY A 121 5.33 25.29 32.16
CA GLY A 121 5.25 24.85 33.58
C GLY A 121 6.32 25.42 34.50
N THR A 122 7.30 26.18 33.99
CA THR A 122 8.47 26.66 34.76
C THR A 122 8.17 27.89 35.60
N THR A 123 7.00 28.49 35.49
CA THR A 123 6.60 29.79 36.10
C THR A 123 7.38 31.00 35.62
N ARG A 124 8.38 30.82 34.79
CA ARG A 124 9.26 31.85 34.26
C ARG A 124 9.29 31.85 32.74
N VAL A 125 9.42 33.04 32.16
CA VAL A 125 9.60 33.23 30.70
C VAL A 125 10.86 34.03 30.44
N PRO A 126 11.55 33.80 29.32
CA PRO A 126 12.70 34.64 28.96
C PRO A 126 12.32 36.13 28.90
N CYS A 127 13.18 36.96 29.39
CA CYS A 127 12.94 38.41 29.34
C CYS A 127 12.94 38.89 27.89
N GLU A 128 11.84 39.43 27.40
CA GLU A 128 11.68 39.86 26.01
C GLU A 128 12.69 40.95 25.62
N SER A 129 13.06 41.85 26.57
CA SER A 129 13.97 42.97 26.31
C SER A 129 15.42 42.54 26.07
N CYS A 130 15.87 41.47 26.69
CA CYS A 130 17.23 40.92 26.49
C CYS A 130 17.21 39.51 25.94
N GLN A 131 16.06 38.99 25.52
CA GLN A 131 15.87 37.67 24.97
C GLN A 131 16.51 36.54 25.81
N GLY A 132 16.49 36.68 27.13
CA GLY A 132 17.05 35.72 28.05
C GLY A 132 18.58 35.82 28.26
N VAL A 133 19.26 36.81 27.69
CA VAL A 133 20.70 37.01 27.85
C VAL A 133 21.06 37.63 29.20
N GLY A 134 20.19 38.46 29.75
CA GLY A 134 20.40 39.18 31.01
C GLY A 134 21.07 40.57 30.85
N HIS A 135 21.62 40.85 29.71
CA HIS A 135 22.31 42.09 29.36
C HIS A 135 21.75 42.67 28.07
N VAL A 136 21.91 43.97 27.89
CA VAL A 136 21.56 44.70 26.67
C VAL A 136 22.75 45.57 26.25
N ASP A 137 22.93 45.75 24.94
CA ASP A 137 23.93 46.67 24.40
C ASP A 137 23.54 48.12 24.71
N ASP A 138 24.48 48.96 25.13
CA ASP A 138 24.25 50.37 25.41
C ASP A 138 24.36 51.25 24.18
N GLY A 139 24.57 50.68 22.99
CA GLY A 139 24.77 51.38 21.72
C GLY A 139 26.17 52.01 21.55
N LYS A 140 27.06 51.79 22.53
CA LYS A 140 28.46 52.30 22.52
C LYS A 140 29.48 51.16 22.58
N GLY A 141 29.04 49.92 22.38
CA GLY A 141 29.87 48.72 22.42
C GLY A 141 30.11 48.14 23.82
N ALA A 142 29.46 48.71 24.87
CA ALA A 142 29.48 48.16 26.23
C ALA A 142 28.14 47.47 26.55
N THR A 143 28.20 46.41 27.33
CA THR A 143 26.98 45.72 27.80
C THR A 143 26.57 46.17 29.17
N LYS A 144 25.28 46.42 29.37
CA LYS A 144 24.66 46.79 30.67
C LYS A 144 23.70 45.72 31.11
N LEU A 145 23.53 45.57 32.43
CA LEU A 145 22.49 44.68 32.97
C LEU A 145 21.12 45.08 32.45
N CYS A 146 20.35 44.12 32.01
CA CYS A 146 18.99 44.37 31.56
C CYS A 146 18.13 44.84 32.72
N ARG A 147 17.71 46.11 32.70
CA ARG A 147 16.87 46.77 33.74
C ARG A 147 15.49 46.14 33.88
N PHE A 148 15.01 45.40 32.89
CA PHE A 148 13.70 44.75 32.90
C PHE A 148 13.68 43.40 33.63
N CYS A 149 14.81 42.73 33.74
CA CYS A 149 14.96 41.51 34.52
C CYS A 149 16.12 41.59 35.54
N ASN A 150 16.72 42.76 35.72
CA ASN A 150 17.86 42.99 36.63
C ASN A 150 19.00 41.97 36.45
N GLY A 151 19.22 41.50 35.21
CA GLY A 151 20.23 40.51 34.90
C GLY A 151 19.79 39.05 35.10
N GLU A 152 18.60 38.78 35.65
CA GLU A 152 18.10 37.42 35.95
C GLU A 152 17.78 36.59 34.73
N LYS A 153 17.78 37.19 33.53
CA LYS A 153 17.47 36.53 32.25
C LYS A 153 15.99 36.19 32.05
N PHE A 154 15.27 35.95 33.14
CA PHE A 154 13.87 35.51 33.14
C PHE A 154 12.99 36.49 33.92
N LYS A 155 11.69 36.43 33.61
CA LYS A 155 10.62 37.13 34.36
C LYS A 155 9.57 36.12 34.79
N ALA A 156 8.82 36.46 35.84
CA ALA A 156 7.65 35.67 36.22
C ALA A 156 6.64 35.61 35.08
N CYS A 157 6.10 34.43 34.85
CA CYS A 157 5.03 34.24 33.88
C CYS A 157 3.75 34.94 34.38
N THR A 158 3.20 35.81 33.57
CA THR A 158 1.96 36.52 33.89
C THR A 158 0.70 35.77 33.49
N THR A 159 0.84 34.68 32.76
CA THR A 159 -0.26 33.89 32.22
C THR A 159 -0.74 32.81 33.20
N CYS A 160 0.14 32.33 34.07
CA CYS A 160 -0.15 31.31 35.06
C CYS A 160 0.27 31.74 36.47
N LYS A 161 -0.27 31.05 37.50
CA LYS A 161 0.13 31.30 38.89
C LYS A 161 1.24 30.39 39.36
N LEU A 162 1.13 29.06 39.09
CA LEU A 162 2.05 28.05 39.56
C LEU A 162 2.57 27.18 38.43
N GLY A 163 2.71 27.73 37.23
CA GLY A 163 3.15 26.96 36.05
C GLY A 163 2.02 26.24 35.34
N THR A 164 0.81 26.25 35.89
CA THR A 164 -0.38 25.59 35.31
C THR A 164 -1.45 26.60 34.95
N ILE A 165 -2.28 26.22 34.01
CA ILE A 165 -3.49 26.95 33.60
C ILE A 165 -4.70 26.02 33.64
N PRO A 166 -5.92 26.57 33.88
CA PRO A 166 -7.15 25.78 33.85
C PRO A 166 -7.29 25.01 32.56
N CYS A 167 -7.59 23.69 32.65
CA CYS A 167 -7.82 22.85 31.49
C CYS A 167 -9.13 23.26 30.79
N LYS A 168 -9.04 23.81 29.59
CA LYS A 168 -10.20 24.28 28.81
C LYS A 168 -11.17 23.16 28.44
N PRO A 169 -10.72 21.98 27.94
CA PRO A 169 -11.61 20.89 27.55
C PRO A 169 -12.56 20.43 28.67
N CYS A 170 -12.08 20.28 29.90
CA CYS A 170 -12.89 19.83 31.04
C CYS A 170 -13.34 20.97 31.97
N LYS A 171 -13.04 22.19 31.61
CA LYS A 171 -13.35 23.39 32.45
C LYS A 171 -12.85 23.21 33.90
N SER A 172 -11.66 22.70 34.08
CA SER A 172 -10.99 22.41 35.36
C SER A 172 -11.60 21.26 36.19
N SER A 173 -12.60 20.55 35.70
CA SER A 173 -13.23 19.42 36.45
C SER A 173 -12.33 18.19 36.53
N GLY A 174 -11.33 18.06 35.67
CA GLY A 174 -10.54 16.85 35.52
C GLY A 174 -11.27 15.72 34.81
N LYS A 175 -12.57 15.84 34.59
CA LYS A 175 -13.41 14.83 33.98
C LYS A 175 -14.05 15.35 32.70
N THR A 176 -14.35 14.44 31.78
CA THR A 176 -15.06 14.75 30.54
C THR A 176 -15.94 13.60 30.13
N PHE A 177 -17.05 13.91 29.51
CA PHE A 177 -17.87 12.90 28.86
C PHE A 177 -17.22 12.48 27.55
N THR A 178 -17.03 11.18 27.38
CA THR A 178 -16.44 10.60 26.19
C THR A 178 -17.32 9.49 25.64
N ILE A 179 -17.29 9.32 24.32
CA ILE A 179 -17.92 8.19 23.62
C ILE A 179 -16.86 7.38 22.90
N GLN A 180 -17.16 6.13 22.60
CA GLN A 180 -16.32 5.30 21.76
C GLN A 180 -16.53 5.67 20.29
N ARG A 181 -15.43 5.74 19.55
CA ARG A 181 -15.37 6.01 18.13
C ARG A 181 -14.56 4.91 17.46
N VAL A 182 -15.14 4.28 16.45
CA VAL A 182 -14.47 3.31 15.61
C VAL A 182 -14.12 3.97 14.28
N ALA A 183 -12.86 3.91 13.93
CA ALA A 183 -12.40 4.28 12.60
C ALA A 183 -12.10 3.01 11.81
N ILE A 184 -12.71 2.90 10.65
CA ILE A 184 -12.59 1.77 9.74
C ILE A 184 -11.88 2.27 8.49
N SER A 185 -10.82 1.57 8.07
CA SER A 185 -10.09 1.88 6.83
C SER A 185 -9.91 0.63 6.01
N TRP A 186 -9.92 0.79 4.71
CA TRP A 186 -9.66 -0.27 3.74
C TRP A 186 -8.42 0.10 2.96
N LEU A 187 -7.50 -0.85 2.83
CA LEU A 187 -6.21 -0.67 2.19
C LEU A 187 -5.93 -1.86 1.29
N THR A 188 -5.33 -1.61 0.15
CA THR A 188 -4.84 -2.65 -0.75
C THR A 188 -3.33 -2.73 -0.69
N HIS A 189 -2.81 -3.92 -0.44
CA HIS A 189 -1.38 -4.19 -0.50
C HIS A 189 -1.07 -5.08 -1.69
N LYS A 190 0.04 -4.81 -2.38
CA LYS A 190 0.47 -5.55 -3.56
C LYS A 190 1.92 -5.98 -3.39
N GLU A 191 2.14 -7.28 -3.42
CA GLU A 191 3.46 -7.89 -3.37
C GLU A 191 3.69 -8.78 -4.57
N SER A 192 4.93 -8.96 -4.99
CA SER A 192 5.25 -9.84 -6.10
C SER A 192 6.58 -10.55 -5.90
N THR A 193 6.66 -11.77 -6.43
CA THR A 193 7.88 -12.56 -6.47
C THR A 193 8.07 -13.19 -7.84
N ILE A 194 9.31 -13.45 -8.21
CA ILE A 194 9.63 -14.08 -9.47
C ILE A 194 9.40 -15.59 -9.34
N VAL A 195 8.70 -16.17 -10.31
CA VAL A 195 8.43 -17.60 -10.42
C VAL A 195 9.40 -18.24 -11.41
N ALA A 196 9.62 -17.57 -12.55
CA ALA A 196 10.58 -17.98 -13.57
C ALA A 196 11.24 -16.73 -14.16
N LEU A 197 12.54 -16.79 -14.43
CA LEU A 197 13.32 -15.75 -15.08
C LEU A 197 13.49 -16.06 -16.56
N ALA A 198 13.35 -15.04 -17.41
CA ALA A 198 13.84 -15.13 -18.77
C ALA A 198 15.37 -15.21 -18.76
N PRO A 199 16.00 -15.76 -19.83
CA PRO A 199 17.44 -15.74 -19.96
C PRO A 199 18.01 -14.31 -19.83
N PRO A 200 19.15 -14.12 -19.13
CA PRO A 200 19.68 -12.80 -18.80
C PRO A 200 20.03 -11.94 -20.02
N GLU A 201 20.31 -12.55 -21.15
CA GLU A 201 20.58 -11.87 -22.42
C GLU A 201 19.33 -11.34 -23.14
N VAL A 202 18.12 -11.66 -22.63
CA VAL A 202 16.87 -11.22 -23.24
C VAL A 202 16.46 -9.87 -22.66
N PRO A 203 16.34 -8.80 -23.49
CA PRO A 203 15.94 -7.48 -23.01
C PRO A 203 14.43 -7.40 -22.78
N ILE A 204 13.96 -7.83 -21.61
CA ILE A 204 12.54 -7.83 -21.24
C ILE A 204 12.05 -6.46 -20.71
N ASN A 205 12.96 -5.52 -20.43
CA ASN A 205 12.59 -4.20 -19.92
C ASN A 205 11.79 -3.41 -20.96
N GLY A 206 10.60 -2.96 -20.54
CA GLY A 206 9.66 -2.24 -21.40
C GLY A 206 8.73 -3.13 -22.23
N GLU A 207 8.88 -4.45 -22.17
CA GLU A 207 7.93 -5.36 -22.79
C GLU A 207 6.61 -5.40 -22.02
N ARG A 208 5.52 -5.60 -22.75
CA ARG A 208 4.20 -5.79 -22.15
C ARG A 208 4.09 -7.22 -21.62
N PHE A 209 3.58 -7.35 -20.40
CA PHE A 209 3.24 -8.65 -19.83
C PHE A 209 1.75 -8.97 -20.05
N ALA A 210 1.46 -10.27 -20.17
CA ALA A 210 0.10 -10.78 -20.04
C ALA A 210 -0.21 -10.94 -18.56
N LEU A 211 -1.40 -10.52 -18.15
CA LEU A 211 -1.89 -10.64 -16.77
C LEU A 211 -3.02 -11.65 -16.74
N ALA A 212 -2.85 -12.70 -15.97
CA ALA A 212 -3.86 -13.74 -15.78
C ALA A 212 -4.24 -13.88 -14.30
N LEU A 213 -5.53 -14.10 -14.05
CA LEU A 213 -6.03 -14.47 -12.72
C LEU A 213 -5.67 -15.94 -12.45
N ALA A 214 -4.89 -16.19 -11.40
CA ALA A 214 -4.47 -17.52 -10.99
C ALA A 214 -5.32 -18.09 -9.85
N ALA A 215 -5.65 -17.28 -8.85
CA ALA A 215 -6.49 -17.66 -7.72
C ALA A 215 -7.15 -16.43 -7.08
N ARG A 216 -8.35 -16.62 -6.49
CA ARG A 216 -9.06 -15.54 -5.79
C ARG A 216 -9.86 -16.09 -4.62
N ASN A 217 -9.84 -15.37 -3.49
CA ASN A 217 -10.79 -15.53 -2.40
C ASN A 217 -11.39 -14.17 -2.05
N GLU A 218 -12.69 -14.03 -2.22
CA GLU A 218 -13.42 -12.78 -1.96
C GLU A 218 -13.83 -12.60 -0.49
N LYS A 219 -13.62 -13.62 0.34
CA LYS A 219 -14.09 -13.64 1.73
C LYS A 219 -12.98 -13.88 2.75
N GLY A 220 -11.74 -13.66 2.39
CA GLY A 220 -10.61 -13.85 3.29
C GLY A 220 -9.30 -14.17 2.59
N PRO A 221 -8.34 -14.74 3.31
CA PRO A 221 -7.06 -15.15 2.75
C PRO A 221 -7.22 -16.34 1.78
N LEU A 222 -6.27 -16.45 0.86
CA LEU A 222 -6.13 -17.64 0.03
C LEU A 222 -5.65 -18.82 0.90
N GLY A 223 -6.39 -19.93 0.86
CA GLY A 223 -6.02 -21.20 1.48
C GLY A 223 -5.49 -22.19 0.46
N GLU A 224 -5.08 -23.36 0.92
CA GLU A 224 -4.56 -24.43 0.06
C GLU A 224 -5.54 -24.87 -1.02
N GLU A 225 -6.84 -24.84 -0.72
CA GLU A 225 -7.90 -25.19 -1.66
C GLU A 225 -7.92 -24.31 -2.90
N HIS A 226 -7.51 -23.02 -2.77
CA HIS A 226 -7.44 -22.06 -3.86
C HIS A 226 -6.19 -22.25 -4.74
N LEU A 227 -5.16 -22.93 -4.21
CA LEU A 227 -3.85 -23.09 -4.85
C LEU A 227 -3.65 -24.47 -5.50
N ARG A 228 -4.60 -25.40 -5.34
CA ARG A 228 -4.45 -26.81 -5.74
C ARG A 228 -4.21 -27.00 -7.22
N GLU A 229 -4.83 -26.18 -8.06
CA GLU A 229 -4.76 -26.28 -9.52
C GLU A 229 -3.54 -25.57 -10.11
N LEU A 230 -2.76 -24.87 -9.28
CA LEU A 230 -1.57 -24.18 -9.74
C LEU A 230 -0.41 -25.14 -9.95
N ASP A 231 0.44 -24.87 -10.94
CA ASP A 231 1.71 -25.57 -11.11
C ASP A 231 2.61 -25.41 -9.86
N ALA A 232 3.53 -26.36 -9.67
CA ALA A 232 4.34 -26.39 -8.45
C ALA A 232 5.17 -25.11 -8.20
N PRO A 233 5.86 -24.52 -9.21
CA PRO A 233 6.60 -23.26 -9.01
C PRO A 233 5.70 -22.12 -8.60
N LEU A 234 4.54 -21.94 -9.23
CA LEU A 234 3.60 -20.87 -8.92
C LEU A 234 2.96 -21.07 -7.55
N ARG A 235 2.64 -22.31 -7.19
CA ARG A 235 2.09 -22.65 -5.88
C ARG A 235 3.08 -22.29 -4.76
N LEU A 236 4.35 -22.64 -4.92
CA LEU A 236 5.40 -22.32 -3.96
C LEU A 236 5.58 -20.80 -3.80
N ALA A 237 5.59 -20.07 -4.90
CA ALA A 237 5.67 -18.62 -4.90
C ALA A 237 4.45 -17.99 -4.20
N ALA A 238 3.24 -18.48 -4.46
CA ALA A 238 2.02 -18.04 -3.80
C ALA A 238 2.04 -18.28 -2.29
N GLN A 239 2.43 -19.48 -1.86
CA GLN A 239 2.55 -19.84 -0.43
C GLN A 239 3.55 -18.91 0.29
N ARG A 240 4.67 -18.63 -0.36
CA ARG A 240 5.68 -17.70 0.18
C ARG A 240 5.09 -16.29 0.36
N LEU A 241 4.46 -15.73 -0.66
CA LEU A 241 3.82 -14.40 -0.59
C LEU A 241 2.75 -14.35 0.51
N ILE A 242 1.92 -15.39 0.65
CA ILE A 242 0.88 -15.46 1.67
C ILE A 242 1.47 -15.52 3.08
N ASN A 243 2.53 -16.30 3.30
CA ASN A 243 3.15 -16.49 4.61
C ASN A 243 4.00 -15.29 5.04
N GLU A 244 4.65 -14.61 4.12
CA GLU A 244 5.49 -13.43 4.39
C GLU A 244 4.67 -12.13 4.47
N HIS A 245 3.38 -12.19 4.22
CA HIS A 245 2.53 -11.00 4.15
C HIS A 245 2.27 -10.38 5.53
N PRO A 246 2.67 -9.12 5.76
CA PRO A 246 2.48 -8.46 7.04
C PRO A 246 0.99 -8.13 7.25
N LEU A 247 0.42 -8.65 8.32
CA LEU A 247 -0.90 -8.22 8.78
C LEU A 247 -0.76 -6.88 9.53
N PRO A 248 -1.55 -5.86 9.21
CA PRO A 248 -1.59 -4.65 10.00
C PRO A 248 -2.16 -4.93 11.39
N ASP A 249 -1.68 -4.20 12.40
CA ASP A 249 -2.23 -4.24 13.75
C ASP A 249 -3.74 -3.96 13.72
N ASN A 250 -4.52 -4.76 14.42
CA ASN A 250 -5.99 -4.67 14.41
C ASN A 250 -6.60 -4.74 13.00
N GLY A 251 -5.98 -5.52 12.12
CA GLY A 251 -6.42 -5.74 10.75
C GLY A 251 -6.91 -7.15 10.49
N ARG A 252 -7.74 -7.30 9.47
CA ARG A 252 -8.11 -8.59 8.89
C ARG A 252 -8.03 -8.55 7.38
N ILE A 253 -7.70 -9.69 6.77
CA ILE A 253 -7.77 -9.86 5.33
C ILE A 253 -9.24 -9.99 4.93
N ARG A 254 -9.68 -9.16 4.01
CA ARG A 254 -11.03 -9.23 3.44
C ARG A 254 -11.09 -10.10 2.20
N SER A 255 -10.11 -9.94 1.34
CA SER A 255 -9.98 -10.76 0.13
C SER A 255 -8.52 -10.79 -0.32
N GLN A 256 -8.18 -11.85 -1.05
CA GLN A 256 -6.88 -11.97 -1.73
C GLN A 256 -7.07 -12.41 -3.17
N THR A 257 -6.25 -11.87 -4.05
CA THR A 257 -6.18 -12.25 -5.46
C THR A 257 -4.74 -12.51 -5.84
N LEU A 258 -4.47 -13.68 -6.39
CA LEU A 258 -3.19 -14.05 -6.98
C LEU A 258 -3.29 -13.86 -8.50
N LEU A 259 -2.39 -13.05 -9.03
CA LEU A 259 -2.24 -12.78 -10.45
C LEU A 259 -0.89 -13.32 -10.93
N VAL A 260 -0.83 -13.77 -12.18
CA VAL A 260 0.41 -14.12 -12.84
C VAL A 260 0.67 -13.13 -13.96
N GLU A 261 1.81 -12.47 -13.87
CA GLU A 261 2.36 -11.59 -14.89
C GLU A 261 3.35 -12.41 -15.72
N THR A 262 3.09 -12.56 -17.02
CA THR A 262 3.95 -13.31 -17.93
C THR A 262 4.48 -12.39 -19.02
N THR A 263 5.82 -12.28 -19.13
CA THR A 263 6.47 -11.68 -20.29
C THR A 263 6.90 -12.83 -21.20
N PRO A 264 6.22 -13.01 -22.35
CA PRO A 264 6.47 -14.14 -23.23
C PRO A 264 7.88 -14.06 -23.84
N VAL A 265 8.63 -15.15 -23.73
CA VAL A 265 9.92 -15.38 -24.39
C VAL A 265 9.96 -16.82 -24.89
N TYR A 266 10.25 -17.00 -26.15
CA TYR A 266 10.28 -18.33 -26.76
C TYR A 266 11.61 -18.54 -27.49
N LEU A 267 12.29 -19.63 -27.24
CA LEU A 267 13.43 -20.09 -28.05
C LEU A 267 12.91 -21.00 -29.17
N VAL A 268 13.11 -20.57 -30.40
CA VAL A 268 12.67 -21.29 -31.60
C VAL A 268 13.88 -21.88 -32.31
N THR A 269 13.87 -23.22 -32.52
CA THR A 269 14.86 -23.91 -33.30
C THR A 269 14.28 -24.23 -34.68
N TYR A 270 15.02 -23.86 -35.74
CA TYR A 270 14.56 -24.06 -37.12
C TYR A 270 15.67 -24.45 -38.05
N GLN A 271 15.30 -25.15 -39.13
CA GLN A 271 16.18 -25.56 -40.22
C GLN A 271 16.04 -24.58 -41.40
N ARG A 272 17.17 -24.17 -41.96
CA ARG A 272 17.24 -23.36 -43.17
C ARG A 272 18.43 -23.78 -44.01
N LYS A 273 18.21 -24.11 -45.28
CA LYS A 273 19.27 -24.58 -46.20
C LYS A 273 20.13 -25.73 -45.63
N GLY A 274 19.49 -26.67 -44.93
CA GLY A 274 20.14 -27.83 -44.32
C GLY A 274 20.99 -27.52 -43.07
N LYS A 275 20.90 -26.32 -42.52
CA LYS A 275 21.56 -25.93 -41.27
C LYS A 275 20.54 -25.59 -40.22
N GLU A 276 20.88 -25.96 -38.98
CA GLU A 276 20.10 -25.62 -37.80
C GLU A 276 20.44 -24.22 -37.29
N HIS A 277 19.43 -23.49 -36.90
CA HIS A 277 19.51 -22.13 -36.35
C HIS A 277 18.59 -21.99 -35.16
N THR A 278 18.91 -21.07 -34.26
CA THR A 278 18.04 -20.67 -33.15
C THR A 278 17.75 -19.17 -33.19
N VAL A 279 16.55 -18.78 -32.76
CA VAL A 279 16.16 -17.40 -32.61
C VAL A 279 15.18 -17.28 -31.44
N ARG A 280 15.28 -16.19 -30.67
CA ARG A 280 14.30 -15.92 -29.61
C ARG A 280 13.24 -14.97 -30.11
N PHE A 281 12.00 -15.25 -29.69
CA PHE A 281 10.86 -14.35 -29.85
C PHE A 281 10.48 -13.77 -28.50
N ILE A 282 10.06 -12.52 -28.47
CA ILE A 282 9.66 -11.82 -27.26
C ILE A 282 8.38 -11.02 -27.46
N GLY A 283 7.60 -10.92 -26.40
CA GLY A 283 6.45 -10.02 -26.29
C GLY A 283 5.14 -10.56 -26.86
N THR A 284 4.13 -9.74 -26.79
CA THR A 284 2.79 -10.01 -27.30
C THR A 284 2.35 -8.84 -28.21
N PRO A 285 2.30 -9.06 -29.54
CA PRO A 285 2.59 -10.28 -30.29
C PRO A 285 4.10 -10.66 -30.30
N PRO A 286 4.44 -11.95 -30.51
CA PRO A 286 5.82 -12.41 -30.51
C PRO A 286 6.64 -11.81 -31.67
N ARG A 287 7.79 -11.23 -31.38
CA ARG A 287 8.72 -10.69 -32.38
C ARG A 287 10.11 -11.30 -32.22
N PRO A 288 10.81 -11.64 -33.29
CA PRO A 288 12.13 -12.24 -33.19
C PRO A 288 13.17 -11.20 -32.72
N LEU A 289 14.09 -11.63 -31.87
CA LEU A 289 15.24 -10.87 -31.42
C LEU A 289 16.42 -11.08 -32.38
N GLY A 290 17.11 -9.98 -32.73
CA GLY A 290 18.34 -10.05 -33.54
C GLY A 290 18.15 -10.33 -35.02
N LEU A 291 16.91 -10.45 -35.51
CA LEU A 291 16.60 -10.42 -36.93
C LEU A 291 16.11 -9.04 -37.31
N GLU A 292 16.69 -8.46 -38.38
CA GLU A 292 16.17 -7.18 -38.92
C GLU A 292 14.74 -7.40 -39.43
N THR A 293 13.80 -6.75 -38.77
CA THR A 293 12.39 -6.76 -39.21
C THR A 293 12.21 -5.68 -40.29
N PRO A 294 11.72 -6.02 -41.50
CA PRO A 294 11.39 -5.02 -42.49
C PRO A 294 10.40 -3.99 -41.91
N ALA A 295 10.51 -2.71 -42.29
CA ALA A 295 9.63 -1.64 -41.84
C ALA A 295 8.12 -1.93 -42.04
N SER A 296 7.78 -2.77 -43.04
CA SER A 296 6.42 -3.28 -43.31
C SER A 296 5.88 -4.23 -42.20
N PHE A 297 6.74 -4.82 -41.39
CA PHE A 297 6.32 -5.76 -40.35
C PHE A 297 5.53 -5.07 -39.23
N GLY A 298 5.87 -3.82 -38.91
CA GLY A 298 5.14 -3.00 -37.93
C GLY A 298 3.70 -2.66 -38.36
N VAL A 299 3.43 -2.61 -39.68
CA VAL A 299 2.10 -2.30 -40.22
C VAL A 299 1.15 -3.50 -40.15
N LEU A 300 1.65 -4.72 -40.41
CA LEU A 300 0.85 -5.95 -40.29
C LEU A 300 0.45 -6.22 -38.83
N TYR A 301 1.34 -5.93 -37.89
CA TYR A 301 1.04 -6.05 -36.47
C TYR A 301 0.04 -4.99 -35.95
N SER A 302 0.01 -3.80 -36.55
CA SER A 302 -0.99 -2.77 -36.20
C SER A 302 -2.37 -3.10 -36.73
N ALA A 303 -2.48 -3.78 -37.88
CA ALA A 303 -3.75 -4.21 -38.47
C ALA A 303 -4.42 -5.35 -37.68
N ALA A 304 -3.64 -6.31 -37.16
CA ALA A 304 -4.15 -7.37 -36.27
C ALA A 304 -4.65 -6.80 -34.90
N ARG A 305 -4.23 -5.59 -34.54
CA ARG A 305 -4.63 -4.88 -33.32
C ARG A 305 -5.96 -4.14 -33.47
N ALA A 306 -6.39 -3.83 -34.67
CA ALA A 306 -7.66 -3.16 -34.97
C ALA A 306 -8.82 -4.15 -35.17
N ALA A 307 -8.53 -5.45 -35.25
CA ALA A 307 -9.49 -6.52 -35.49
C ALA A 307 -9.74 -7.43 -34.25
N ALA A 308 -9.10 -7.14 -33.11
CA ALA A 308 -9.32 -7.74 -31.80
C ALA A 308 -9.74 -6.65 -30.81
#